data_d500ad3346d0a319af28d3ab17e7da8e
#
_entry.id   d500ad3346d0a319af28d3ab17e7da8e
#
_cell.length_a   1.000
_cell.length_b   1.000
_cell.length_c   1.000
_cell.angle_alpha   90.00
_cell.angle_beta   90.00
_cell.angle_gamma   90.00
#
_symmetry.space_group_name_H-M   'P 1'
#
loop_
_entity.id
_entity.type
_entity.pdbx_description
1 polymer ?
#
loop_
_entity_poly.entity_id
_entity_poly.type
_entity_poly.pdbx_seq_one_letter_code
_entity_poly.pdbx_strand_id
1 'polypeptide(L)'
;MPDRVGLELIATQLGEAIPGSVLETEYFREQAALHVDPAAVRRVLGELRERHGFRALMSVHGVDYYPHEPRLGVHYQLLDMSRVDRIAVKLRVSTDAPRVDSVTPDWPTANHQEREVYDMFGVSFDGHPDLRRILMPEDYEGHPQRRDFPIGGEPVLFTHNDATSPGWTR
;
A
#
# COMPACT_ATOMS: atom_id res chain seq x y z
N MET A 1 0.44 -11.90 -17.78
CA MET A 1 -0.60 -11.05 -17.13
C MET A 1 -1.95 -11.50 -17.66
N PRO A 2 -2.98 -11.52 -16.81
CA PRO A 2 -4.31 -11.73 -17.37
C PRO A 2 -4.56 -10.67 -18.44
N ASP A 3 -5.07 -11.10 -19.59
CA ASP A 3 -5.54 -10.18 -20.61
C ASP A 3 -6.82 -9.47 -20.12
N ARG A 4 -7.35 -8.56 -20.93
CA ARG A 4 -8.56 -7.82 -20.55
C ARG A 4 -9.73 -8.74 -20.21
N VAL A 5 -9.91 -9.81 -20.99
CA VAL A 5 -11.00 -10.77 -20.79
C VAL A 5 -10.81 -11.56 -19.49
N GLY A 6 -9.58 -11.99 -19.23
CA GLY A 6 -9.23 -12.68 -17.98
C GLY A 6 -9.42 -11.80 -16.75
N LEU A 7 -9.10 -10.49 -16.84
CA LEU A 7 -9.35 -9.55 -15.76
C LEU A 7 -10.84 -9.39 -15.47
N GLU A 8 -11.68 -9.23 -16.49
CA GLU A 8 -13.14 -9.10 -16.32
C GLU A 8 -13.75 -10.38 -15.75
N LEU A 9 -13.24 -11.55 -16.15
CA LEU A 9 -13.67 -12.83 -15.58
C LEU A 9 -13.32 -12.93 -14.09
N ILE A 10 -12.10 -12.56 -13.72
CA ILE A 10 -11.67 -12.51 -12.32
C ILE A 10 -12.56 -11.55 -11.53
N ALA A 11 -12.81 -10.35 -12.05
CA ALA A 11 -13.65 -9.34 -11.41
C ALA A 11 -15.08 -9.85 -11.18
N THR A 12 -15.66 -10.55 -12.17
CA THR A 12 -17.00 -11.15 -12.07
C THR A 12 -17.04 -12.20 -10.97
N GLN A 13 -16.07 -13.12 -10.95
CA GLN A 13 -16.00 -14.18 -9.94
C GLN A 13 -15.77 -13.63 -8.54
N LEU A 14 -14.97 -12.58 -8.39
CA LEU A 14 -14.82 -11.87 -7.12
C LEU A 14 -16.12 -11.19 -6.69
N GLY A 15 -16.84 -10.56 -7.62
CA GLY A 15 -18.13 -9.93 -7.35
C GLY A 15 -19.22 -10.92 -6.92
N GLU A 16 -19.20 -12.16 -7.45
CA GLU A 16 -20.07 -13.25 -7.01
C GLU A 16 -19.71 -13.75 -5.61
N ALA A 17 -18.40 -13.91 -5.33
CA ALA A 17 -17.92 -14.41 -4.04
C ALA A 17 -18.04 -13.35 -2.92
N ILE A 18 -17.80 -12.09 -3.25
CA ILE A 18 -17.77 -10.95 -2.31
C ILE A 18 -18.52 -9.78 -2.97
N PRO A 19 -19.86 -9.71 -2.84
CA PRO A 19 -20.66 -8.67 -3.47
C PRO A 19 -20.19 -7.26 -3.09
N GLY A 20 -20.05 -6.38 -4.10
CA GLY A 20 -19.63 -4.99 -3.92
C GLY A 20 -18.14 -4.78 -3.66
N SER A 21 -17.32 -5.83 -3.69
CA SER A 21 -15.88 -5.70 -3.40
C SER A 21 -15.07 -5.09 -4.53
N VAL A 22 -15.43 -5.35 -5.79
CA VAL A 22 -14.77 -4.80 -6.97
C VAL A 22 -15.56 -3.58 -7.44
N LEU A 23 -14.93 -2.43 -7.43
CA LEU A 23 -15.52 -1.15 -7.82
C LEU A 23 -15.31 -0.86 -9.31
N GLU A 24 -14.12 -1.18 -9.81
CA GLU A 24 -13.72 -0.90 -11.18
C GLU A 24 -12.60 -1.85 -11.61
N THR A 25 -12.53 -2.15 -12.90
CA THR A 25 -11.40 -2.84 -13.55
C THR A 25 -10.60 -1.84 -14.38
N GLU A 26 -9.30 -1.91 -14.31
CA GLU A 26 -8.40 -1.07 -15.09
C GLU A 26 -7.42 -1.96 -15.89
N TYR A 27 -7.40 -1.78 -17.21
CA TYR A 27 -6.44 -2.45 -18.08
C TYR A 27 -5.71 -1.40 -18.93
N PHE A 28 -4.45 -1.16 -18.58
CA PHE A 28 -3.64 -0.16 -19.23
C PHE A 28 -2.21 -0.69 -19.46
N ARG A 29 -1.71 -0.56 -20.70
CA ARG A 29 -0.35 -0.99 -21.11
C ARG A 29 -0.04 -2.42 -20.66
N GLU A 30 -0.97 -3.33 -20.93
CA GLU A 30 -0.87 -4.75 -20.53
C GLU A 30 -0.84 -4.99 -19.01
N GLN A 31 -1.15 -3.98 -18.21
CA GLN A 31 -1.27 -4.12 -16.76
C GLN A 31 -2.73 -4.23 -16.34
N ALA A 32 -3.03 -5.31 -15.64
CA ALA A 32 -4.35 -5.59 -15.09
C ALA A 32 -4.42 -5.07 -13.65
N ALA A 33 -5.45 -4.30 -13.32
CA ALA A 33 -5.69 -3.80 -11.98
C ALA A 33 -7.17 -3.87 -11.61
N LEU A 34 -7.44 -4.16 -10.34
CA LEU A 34 -8.75 -4.13 -9.69
C LEU A 34 -8.80 -2.99 -8.69
N HIS A 35 -9.75 -2.11 -8.82
CA HIS A 35 -10.09 -1.13 -7.78
C HIS A 35 -11.10 -1.76 -6.84
N VAL A 36 -10.78 -1.83 -5.56
CA VAL A 36 -11.57 -2.58 -4.58
C VAL A 36 -12.01 -1.70 -3.41
N ASP A 37 -13.12 -2.11 -2.78
CA ASP A 37 -13.56 -1.52 -1.52
C ASP A 37 -12.50 -1.81 -0.44
N PRO A 38 -12.01 -0.78 0.30
CA PRO A 38 -11.06 -0.95 1.39
C PRO A 38 -11.50 -1.99 2.44
N ALA A 39 -12.78 -2.03 2.76
CA ALA A 39 -13.33 -2.98 3.74
C ALA A 39 -13.30 -4.45 3.25
N ALA A 40 -13.13 -4.67 1.96
CA ALA A 40 -13.11 -6.01 1.36
C ALA A 40 -11.69 -6.49 0.99
N VAL A 41 -10.67 -5.64 1.09
CA VAL A 41 -9.35 -5.89 0.51
C VAL A 41 -8.75 -7.22 0.93
N ARG A 42 -8.74 -7.55 2.22
CA ARG A 42 -8.16 -8.79 2.71
C ARG A 42 -8.87 -10.02 2.15
N ARG A 43 -10.21 -9.98 2.05
CA ARG A 43 -10.99 -11.08 1.46
C ARG A 43 -10.74 -11.22 -0.03
N VAL A 44 -10.67 -10.10 -0.77
CA VAL A 44 -10.34 -10.10 -2.20
C VAL A 44 -8.96 -10.69 -2.46
N LEU A 45 -7.97 -10.26 -1.69
CA LEU A 45 -6.60 -10.81 -1.81
C LEU A 45 -6.56 -12.29 -1.47
N GLY A 46 -7.32 -12.74 -0.47
CA GLY A 46 -7.48 -14.16 -0.13
C GLY A 46 -8.08 -14.98 -1.28
N GLU A 47 -9.15 -14.51 -1.90
CA GLU A 47 -9.77 -15.17 -3.08
C GLU A 47 -8.80 -15.22 -4.27
N LEU A 48 -8.08 -14.13 -4.55
CA LEU A 48 -7.05 -14.11 -5.60
C LEU A 48 -5.95 -15.14 -5.36
N ARG A 49 -5.54 -15.31 -4.10
CA ARG A 49 -4.54 -16.30 -3.69
C ARG A 49 -5.03 -17.73 -3.86
N GLU A 50 -6.21 -18.04 -3.31
CA GLU A 50 -6.68 -19.41 -3.20
C GLU A 50 -7.33 -19.94 -4.49
N ARG A 51 -8.11 -19.11 -5.19
CA ARG A 51 -8.86 -19.53 -6.40
C ARG A 51 -8.19 -19.15 -7.71
N HIS A 52 -7.47 -18.02 -7.74
CA HIS A 52 -6.88 -17.51 -8.98
C HIS A 52 -5.37 -17.75 -9.09
N GLY A 53 -4.74 -18.28 -8.02
CA GLY A 53 -3.33 -18.67 -8.03
C GLY A 53 -2.33 -17.54 -7.81
N PHE A 54 -2.78 -16.32 -7.50
CA PHE A 54 -1.91 -15.17 -7.21
C PHE A 54 -1.34 -15.25 -5.78
N ARG A 55 -0.45 -16.21 -5.54
CA ARG A 55 0.03 -16.57 -4.20
C ARG A 55 1.16 -15.68 -3.68
N ALA A 56 1.94 -15.09 -4.55
CA ALA A 56 3.07 -14.26 -4.15
C ALA A 56 2.67 -12.78 -4.08
N LEU A 57 2.80 -12.17 -2.90
CA LEU A 57 2.71 -10.73 -2.72
C LEU A 57 4.08 -10.12 -3.03
N MET A 58 4.15 -9.35 -4.11
CA MET A 58 5.39 -8.74 -4.59
C MET A 58 5.68 -7.40 -3.92
N SER A 59 4.64 -6.57 -3.76
CA SER A 59 4.77 -5.28 -3.09
C SER A 59 3.46 -4.77 -2.52
N VAL A 60 3.57 -3.98 -1.45
CA VAL A 60 2.54 -3.08 -0.94
C VAL A 60 3.14 -1.69 -0.92
N HIS A 61 2.48 -0.71 -1.52
CA HIS A 61 2.99 0.66 -1.55
C HIS A 61 1.86 1.69 -1.48
N GLY A 62 2.16 2.85 -0.90
CA GLY A 62 1.26 3.97 -0.80
C GLY A 62 1.31 4.87 -2.03
N VAL A 63 0.20 5.56 -2.29
CA VAL A 63 0.08 6.59 -3.33
C VAL A 63 -0.72 7.76 -2.79
N ASP A 64 -0.28 8.98 -3.04
CA ASP A 64 -1.06 10.17 -2.75
C ASP A 64 -1.68 10.73 -4.03
N TYR A 65 -3.01 10.67 -4.12
CA TYR A 65 -3.80 11.15 -5.27
C TYR A 65 -4.19 12.63 -5.18
N TYR A 66 -3.57 13.39 -4.26
CA TYR A 66 -3.87 14.81 -4.15
C TYR A 66 -3.99 15.51 -5.53
N PRO A 67 -5.00 16.35 -5.78
CA PRO A 67 -6.06 16.82 -4.85
C PRO A 67 -7.36 15.99 -4.85
N HIS A 68 -7.35 14.78 -5.42
CA HIS A 68 -8.56 13.96 -5.59
C HIS A 68 -8.89 13.14 -4.34
N GLU A 69 -10.16 13.09 -3.97
CA GLU A 69 -10.66 12.25 -2.88
C GLU A 69 -11.38 10.99 -3.41
N PRO A 70 -11.33 9.85 -2.70
CA PRO A 70 -10.49 9.55 -1.54
C PRO A 70 -9.01 9.64 -1.91
N ARG A 71 -8.21 10.25 -1.02
CA ARG A 71 -6.88 10.73 -1.39
C ARG A 71 -5.77 9.69 -1.32
N LEU A 72 -5.74 8.91 -0.23
CA LEU A 72 -4.63 7.98 -0.01
C LEU A 72 -4.93 6.62 -0.64
N GLY A 73 -4.03 6.14 -1.48
CA GLY A 73 -4.11 4.82 -2.10
C GLY A 73 -3.17 3.83 -1.46
N VAL A 74 -3.62 2.57 -1.38
CA VAL A 74 -2.75 1.43 -1.09
C VAL A 74 -2.85 0.45 -2.25
N HIS A 75 -1.71 0.09 -2.82
CA HIS A 75 -1.61 -0.80 -3.97
C HIS A 75 -0.88 -2.07 -3.57
N TYR A 76 -1.48 -3.20 -3.89
CA TYR A 76 -0.91 -4.53 -3.73
C TYR A 76 -0.57 -5.11 -5.10
N GLN A 77 0.63 -5.61 -5.28
CA GLN A 77 1.04 -6.30 -6.49
C GLN A 77 1.16 -7.80 -6.19
N LEU A 78 0.37 -8.59 -6.88
CA LEU A 78 0.37 -10.04 -6.75
C LEU A 78 0.93 -10.72 -8.00
N LEU A 79 1.56 -11.87 -7.80
CA LEU A 79 2.12 -12.70 -8.85
C LEU A 79 1.62 -14.14 -8.73
N ASP A 80 1.13 -14.67 -9.82
CA ASP A 80 1.05 -16.12 -10.06
C ASP A 80 2.37 -16.60 -10.64
N MET A 81 3.12 -17.36 -9.85
CA MET A 81 4.44 -17.84 -10.25
C MET A 81 4.38 -18.94 -11.31
N SER A 82 3.25 -19.64 -11.46
CA SER A 82 3.10 -20.73 -12.42
C SER A 82 2.87 -20.23 -13.84
N ARG A 83 2.09 -19.16 -13.98
CA ARG A 83 1.78 -18.51 -15.27
C ARG A 83 2.61 -17.26 -15.53
N VAL A 84 3.39 -16.82 -14.51
CA VAL A 84 4.10 -15.54 -14.52
C VAL A 84 3.16 -14.35 -14.73
N ASP A 85 1.92 -14.48 -14.25
CA ASP A 85 0.90 -13.46 -14.34
C ASP A 85 0.91 -12.53 -13.15
N ARG A 86 0.72 -11.23 -13.40
CA ARG A 86 0.66 -10.19 -12.36
C ARG A 86 -0.69 -9.51 -12.37
N ILE A 87 -1.17 -9.16 -11.18
CA ILE A 87 -2.38 -8.36 -11.01
C ILE A 87 -2.14 -7.33 -9.91
N ALA A 88 -2.62 -6.11 -10.13
CA ALA A 88 -2.63 -5.07 -9.11
C ALA A 88 -4.00 -5.03 -8.43
N VAL A 89 -4.02 -4.88 -7.12
CA VAL A 89 -5.21 -4.54 -6.35
C VAL A 89 -5.00 -3.16 -5.76
N LYS A 90 -5.87 -2.22 -6.10
CA LYS A 90 -5.79 -0.82 -5.73
C LYS A 90 -6.99 -0.46 -4.87
N LEU A 91 -6.77 0.22 -3.77
CA LEU A 91 -7.83 0.81 -2.96
C LEU A 91 -7.51 2.26 -2.64
N ARG A 92 -8.53 3.00 -2.21
CA ARG A 92 -8.37 4.40 -1.81
C ARG A 92 -9.11 4.66 -0.50
N VAL A 93 -8.47 5.35 0.42
CA VAL A 93 -9.03 5.75 1.72
C VAL A 93 -8.95 7.28 1.90
N SER A 94 -9.86 7.82 2.69
CA SER A 94 -9.83 9.23 3.08
C SER A 94 -8.68 9.52 4.03
N THR A 95 -8.19 10.76 4.01
CA THR A 95 -7.21 11.25 4.98
C THR A 95 -7.76 11.38 6.39
N ASP A 96 -9.09 11.47 6.57
CA ASP A 96 -9.74 11.64 7.88
C ASP A 96 -9.65 10.38 8.75
N ALA A 97 -9.75 9.20 8.11
CA ALA A 97 -9.67 7.90 8.79
C ALA A 97 -8.95 6.89 7.88
N PRO A 98 -7.64 7.05 7.65
CA PRO A 98 -6.90 6.21 6.71
C PRO A 98 -6.58 4.85 7.34
N ARG A 99 -7.52 3.91 7.25
CA ARG A 99 -7.40 2.57 7.85
C ARG A 99 -7.72 1.49 6.83
N VAL A 100 -6.97 0.38 6.90
CA VAL A 100 -7.09 -0.79 6.04
C VAL A 100 -6.76 -2.03 6.85
N ASP A 101 -7.39 -3.17 6.58
CA ASP A 101 -7.01 -4.44 7.20
C ASP A 101 -5.60 -4.85 6.78
N SER A 102 -4.78 -5.23 7.75
CA SER A 102 -3.45 -5.79 7.49
C SER A 102 -3.54 -7.15 6.78
N VAL A 103 -2.67 -7.35 5.81
CA VAL A 103 -2.51 -8.64 5.13
C VAL A 103 -1.32 -9.44 5.66
N THR A 104 -0.64 -8.95 6.68
CA THR A 104 0.50 -9.63 7.33
C THR A 104 0.19 -11.06 7.79
N PRO A 105 -1.03 -11.39 8.31
CA PRO A 105 -1.35 -12.77 8.68
C PRO A 105 -1.34 -13.74 7.49
N ASP A 106 -1.61 -13.24 6.30
CA ASP A 106 -1.68 -14.04 5.07
C ASP A 106 -0.36 -14.01 4.29
N TRP A 107 0.36 -12.88 4.36
CA TRP A 107 1.68 -12.66 3.76
C TRP A 107 2.62 -11.97 4.76
N PRO A 108 3.42 -12.72 5.52
CA PRO A 108 4.37 -12.15 6.49
C PRO A 108 5.35 -11.13 5.89
N THR A 109 5.62 -11.22 4.58
CA THR A 109 6.45 -10.25 3.84
C THR A 109 5.85 -8.86 3.76
N ALA A 110 4.53 -8.71 3.95
CA ALA A 110 3.84 -7.43 3.99
C ALA A 110 4.24 -6.56 5.20
N ASN A 111 4.75 -7.16 6.28
CA ASN A 111 5.04 -6.46 7.54
C ASN A 111 5.83 -5.16 7.33
N HIS A 112 6.98 -5.23 6.68
CA HIS A 112 7.82 -4.06 6.47
C HIS A 112 7.23 -3.07 5.47
N GLN A 113 6.51 -3.56 4.48
CA GLN A 113 5.90 -2.73 3.43
C GLN A 113 4.68 -1.96 3.97
N GLU A 114 3.85 -2.58 4.81
CA GLU A 114 2.74 -1.90 5.49
C GLU A 114 3.26 -0.84 6.47
N ARG A 115 4.36 -1.12 7.18
CA ARG A 115 5.03 -0.13 8.03
C ARG A 115 5.57 1.06 7.22
N GLU A 116 6.12 0.82 6.03
CA GLU A 116 6.56 1.90 5.13
C GLU A 116 5.38 2.77 4.70
N VAL A 117 4.26 2.17 4.29
CA VAL A 117 3.05 2.91 3.91
C VAL A 117 2.49 3.70 5.11
N TYR A 118 2.48 3.10 6.30
CA TYR A 118 2.10 3.81 7.53
C TYR A 118 3.03 5.00 7.79
N ASP A 119 4.34 4.79 7.73
CA ASP A 119 5.34 5.81 8.05
C ASP A 119 5.28 6.99 7.06
N MET A 120 5.21 6.68 5.76
CA MET A 120 5.30 7.68 4.70
C MET A 120 3.98 8.39 4.38
N PHE A 121 2.84 7.70 4.52
CA PHE A 121 1.52 8.22 4.13
C PHE A 121 0.52 8.30 5.28
N GLY A 122 0.78 7.65 6.41
CA GLY A 122 -0.10 7.66 7.59
C GLY A 122 -1.34 6.78 7.44
N VAL A 123 -1.27 5.72 6.62
CA VAL A 123 -2.33 4.72 6.55
C VAL A 123 -2.11 3.69 7.66
N SER A 124 -3.09 3.51 8.54
CA SER A 124 -3.06 2.49 9.60
C SER A 124 -3.51 1.13 9.08
N PHE A 125 -2.85 0.07 9.53
CA PHE A 125 -3.15 -1.31 9.16
C PHE A 125 -3.71 -2.07 10.36
N ASP A 126 -5.01 -2.33 10.35
CA ASP A 126 -5.70 -3.00 11.45
C ASP A 126 -5.29 -4.49 11.51
N GLY A 127 -4.89 -4.94 12.70
CA GLY A 127 -4.38 -6.30 12.91
C GLY A 127 -2.91 -6.49 12.54
N HIS A 128 -2.18 -5.43 12.19
CA HIS A 128 -0.72 -5.51 12.03
C HIS A 128 -0.04 -5.83 13.36
N PRO A 129 0.93 -6.78 13.41
CA PRO A 129 1.52 -7.24 14.67
C PRO A 129 2.39 -6.18 15.37
N ASP A 130 3.01 -5.26 14.62
CA ASP A 130 3.94 -4.26 15.16
C ASP A 130 3.98 -3.03 14.24
N LEU A 131 2.90 -2.22 14.25
CA LEU A 131 2.77 -1.04 13.40
C LEU A 131 3.50 0.15 14.01
N ARG A 132 4.76 0.33 13.66
CA ARG A 132 5.61 1.45 14.06
C ARG A 132 6.40 1.99 12.86
N ARG A 133 6.96 3.18 12.98
CA ARG A 133 7.80 3.76 11.92
C ARG A 133 8.97 2.85 11.56
N ILE A 134 9.44 2.93 10.32
CA ILE A 134 10.54 2.12 9.80
C ILE A 134 11.63 2.94 9.11
N LEU A 135 11.28 4.02 8.45
CA LEU A 135 12.20 4.90 7.72
C LEU A 135 12.49 6.18 8.51
N MET A 136 11.47 6.78 9.10
CA MET A 136 11.62 7.99 9.90
C MET A 136 11.88 7.63 11.37
N PRO A 137 12.53 8.53 12.14
CA PRO A 137 12.63 8.43 13.60
C PRO A 137 11.26 8.28 14.26
N GLU A 138 11.19 7.64 15.43
CA GLU A 138 9.91 7.40 16.12
C GLU A 138 9.22 8.69 16.55
N ASP A 139 9.99 9.73 16.85
CA ASP A 139 9.56 11.06 17.26
C ASP A 139 9.28 12.02 16.07
N TYR A 140 9.43 11.54 14.84
CA TYR A 140 9.16 12.38 13.65
C TYR A 140 7.67 12.68 13.51
N GLU A 141 7.34 13.97 13.32
CA GLU A 141 5.97 14.43 13.14
C GLU A 141 5.58 14.52 11.67
N GLY A 142 4.41 13.92 11.32
CA GLY A 142 3.87 13.94 9.97
C GLY A 142 4.28 12.76 9.09
N HIS A 143 3.94 12.86 7.80
CA HIS A 143 4.11 11.81 6.80
C HIS A 143 4.73 12.42 5.54
N PRO A 144 6.05 12.24 5.32
CA PRO A 144 6.81 13.07 4.37
C PRO A 144 6.51 12.80 2.90
N GLN A 145 5.86 11.69 2.55
CA GLN A 145 5.47 11.43 1.16
C GLN A 145 4.07 11.94 0.79
N ARG A 146 3.35 12.54 1.72
CA ARG A 146 2.13 13.28 1.38
C ARG A 146 2.49 14.55 0.61
N ARG A 147 1.74 14.86 -0.45
CA ARG A 147 1.99 16.05 -1.30
C ARG A 147 1.75 17.38 -0.59
N ASP A 148 1.01 17.41 0.49
CA ASP A 148 0.78 18.58 1.35
C ASP A 148 1.80 18.68 2.49
N PHE A 149 2.74 17.75 2.58
CA PHE A 149 3.82 17.84 3.55
C PHE A 149 4.75 19.03 3.19
N PRO A 150 5.05 19.93 4.14
CA PRO A 150 5.83 21.11 3.85
C PRO A 150 7.25 20.79 3.40
N ILE A 151 7.67 21.33 2.26
CA ILE A 151 9.06 21.24 1.81
C ILE A 151 9.92 22.10 2.74
N GLY A 152 10.94 21.49 3.36
CA GLY A 152 11.83 22.20 4.30
C GLY A 152 11.26 22.34 5.71
N GLY A 153 10.19 21.61 6.04
CA GLY A 153 9.64 21.54 7.42
C GLY A 153 10.49 20.75 8.40
N GLU A 154 11.55 20.10 7.95
CA GLU A 154 12.46 19.37 8.81
C GLU A 154 13.34 20.35 9.60
N PRO A 155 13.46 20.18 10.93
CA PRO A 155 14.42 20.94 11.71
C PRO A 155 15.83 20.63 11.20
N VAL A 156 16.54 21.64 10.72
CA VAL A 156 17.94 21.49 10.31
C VAL A 156 18.80 21.41 11.58
N LEU A 157 19.30 20.22 11.88
CA LEU A 157 20.22 20.00 12.99
C LEU A 157 21.65 20.32 12.53
N PHE A 158 22.18 21.47 12.96
CA PHE A 158 23.56 21.83 12.73
C PHE A 158 24.45 21.25 13.84
N THR A 159 24.91 20.02 13.66
CA THR A 159 25.79 19.33 14.64
C THR A 159 27.20 19.90 14.70
N HIS A 160 27.61 20.68 13.71
CA HIS A 160 28.95 21.27 13.66
C HIS A 160 29.16 22.42 14.68
N ASN A 161 28.11 22.91 15.33
CA ASN A 161 28.19 23.87 16.41
C ASN A 161 28.17 23.23 17.80
N ASP A 162 28.01 21.91 17.88
CA ASP A 162 28.01 21.20 19.15
C ASP A 162 29.43 20.96 19.63
N ALA A 163 29.67 21.22 20.92
CA ALA A 163 30.99 20.98 21.54
C ALA A 163 31.41 19.50 21.46
N THR A 164 30.47 18.60 21.15
CA THR A 164 30.66 17.17 20.97
C THR A 164 30.82 16.76 19.52
N SER A 165 30.85 17.70 18.56
CA SER A 165 30.99 17.41 17.13
C SER A 165 32.24 16.60 16.87
N PRO A 166 32.15 15.57 16.02
CA PRO A 166 33.31 14.76 15.63
C PRO A 166 34.43 15.63 15.04
N GLY A 167 35.66 15.31 15.30
CA GLY A 167 36.84 16.12 14.94
C GLY A 167 37.06 16.37 13.44
N TRP A 168 36.29 15.71 12.56
CA TRP A 168 36.32 15.93 11.11
C TRP A 168 35.56 17.19 10.64
N THR A 169 34.88 17.89 11.55
CA THR A 169 34.19 19.17 11.29
C THR A 169 35.07 20.41 11.50
N ARG A 170 36.39 20.23 11.64
CA ARG A 170 37.38 21.32 11.76
C ARG A 170 37.99 21.70 10.44
#